data_de7506609ca7ccb04f3b0db6fbf131bb
#
_entry.id   de7506609ca7ccb04f3b0db6fbf131bb
#
_cell.length_a   1.000
_cell.length_b   1.000
_cell.length_c   1.000
_cell.angle_alpha   90.00
_cell.angle_beta   90.00
_cell.angle_gamma   90.00
#
_symmetry.space_group_name_H-M   'P 1'
#
loop_
_entity.id
_entity.type
_entity.pdbx_description
1 polymer ?
#
loop_
_entity_poly.entity_id
_entity_poly.type
_entity_poly.pdbx_seq_one_letter_code
_entity_poly.pdbx_strand_id
1 'polypeptide(L)'
;MKFSNLLKRNKNNQHNSSSSLNSKQYLVNIPKERIICADMQLNNKPYVGVFNEAIMELQPKHIFGWYLSVIIDYESKANNGMPYTEDSAKMQDFCDCISTKLANDPEHPNALFLGRVTGDGYTQMMWYINNPEIANNYLQSLIKSNSYPFHFNFEMTQDIEWNEAHFWLDHKK
;
A
#
# COMPACT_ATOMS: atom_id res chain seq x y z
N MET A 1 1.97 -17.01 3.96
CA MET A 1 2.81 -17.26 5.16
C MET A 1 2.23 -16.47 6.32
N LYS A 2 1.88 -17.13 7.44
CA LYS A 2 1.20 -16.47 8.57
C LYS A 2 2.21 -15.68 9.40
N PHE A 3 2.00 -14.37 9.53
CA PHE A 3 2.79 -13.43 10.35
C PHE A 3 2.63 -13.60 11.88
N SER A 4 2.36 -14.80 12.39
CA SER A 4 2.08 -15.00 13.82
C SER A 4 3.32 -15.19 14.73
N ASN A 5 4.55 -15.10 14.22
CA ASN A 5 5.74 -15.53 15.00
C ASN A 5 6.89 -14.53 15.16
N LEU A 6 6.72 -13.24 14.82
CA LEU A 6 7.85 -12.27 14.92
C LEU A 6 7.83 -11.31 16.11
N LEU A 7 6.89 -11.49 17.06
CA LEU A 7 6.86 -10.69 18.29
C LEU A 7 7.12 -11.57 19.53
N LYS A 8 8.25 -12.26 19.60
CA LYS A 8 8.78 -12.77 20.88
C LYS A 8 9.75 -11.77 21.49
N ARG A 9 9.20 -11.04 22.48
CA ARG A 9 9.85 -10.22 23.48
C ARG A 9 11.25 -10.69 23.90
N ASN A 10 12.21 -9.75 23.84
CA ASN A 10 13.30 -9.71 24.81
C ASN A 10 13.00 -8.60 25.82
N LYS A 11 12.57 -9.00 27.03
CA LYS A 11 12.64 -8.19 28.24
C LYS A 11 14.00 -8.44 28.88
N ASN A 12 14.82 -7.40 28.95
CA ASN A 12 15.68 -6.97 30.09
C ASN A 12 16.77 -6.05 29.56
N ASN A 13 16.72 -4.77 29.93
CA ASN A 13 17.66 -4.10 30.83
C ASN A 13 17.39 -2.60 30.81
N GLN A 14 16.99 -2.11 31.96
CA GLN A 14 17.04 -0.69 32.29
C GLN A 14 18.51 -0.28 32.36
N HIS A 15 18.90 0.72 31.59
CA HIS A 15 19.95 1.67 31.99
C HIS A 15 19.57 3.04 31.43
N ASN A 16 19.27 3.95 32.36
CA ASN A 16 19.16 5.40 32.15
C ASN A 16 20.48 5.91 31.56
N SER A 17 20.41 6.44 30.37
CA SER A 17 21.31 7.47 29.88
C SER A 17 20.52 8.36 28.92
N SER A 18 20.19 9.55 29.39
CA SER A 18 19.68 10.67 28.61
C SER A 18 20.75 11.09 27.59
N SER A 19 20.72 10.49 26.44
CA SER A 19 21.38 11.00 25.24
C SER A 19 20.29 11.62 24.38
N SER A 20 20.28 12.93 24.27
CA SER A 20 19.56 13.69 23.28
C SER A 20 20.00 13.20 21.90
N LEU A 21 19.29 12.20 21.36
CA LEU A 21 19.38 11.83 19.96
C LEU A 21 18.87 13.03 19.16
N ASN A 22 19.80 13.81 18.61
CA ASN A 22 19.54 14.71 17.51
C ASN A 22 18.89 13.88 16.41
N SER A 23 17.57 13.82 16.39
CA SER A 23 16.81 13.35 15.25
C SER A 23 17.12 14.32 14.10
N LYS A 24 18.04 13.95 13.24
CA LYS A 24 18.16 14.59 11.93
C LYS A 24 16.82 14.38 11.26
N GLN A 25 15.99 15.40 11.29
CA GLN A 25 14.73 15.44 10.57
C GLN A 25 15.12 15.48 9.08
N TYR A 26 15.12 14.34 8.43
CA TYR A 26 15.32 14.28 7.00
C TYR A 26 14.11 14.93 6.34
N LEU A 27 14.30 16.10 5.74
CA LEU A 27 13.30 16.69 4.86
C LEU A 27 13.19 15.78 3.62
N VAL A 28 12.16 14.95 3.62
CA VAL A 28 11.83 14.13 2.45
C VAL A 28 11.04 15.01 1.51
N ASN A 29 11.56 15.27 0.34
CA ASN A 29 10.81 15.94 -0.72
C ASN A 29 9.98 14.90 -1.45
N ILE A 30 8.68 14.85 -1.16
CA ILE A 30 7.76 13.94 -1.84
C ILE A 30 7.41 14.55 -3.20
N PRO A 31 7.68 13.84 -4.30
CA PRO A 31 7.37 14.34 -5.62
C PRO A 31 5.86 14.49 -5.83
N LYS A 32 5.47 15.49 -6.60
CA LYS A 32 4.07 15.64 -7.00
C LYS A 32 3.64 14.41 -7.81
N GLU A 33 2.50 13.82 -7.46
CA GLU A 33 1.97 12.66 -8.15
C GLU A 33 1.86 12.88 -9.66
N ARG A 34 2.27 11.87 -10.42
CA ARG A 34 2.10 11.75 -11.86
C ARG A 34 1.45 10.43 -12.17
N ILE A 35 0.12 10.47 -12.28
CA ILE A 35 -0.71 9.27 -12.47
C ILE A 35 -0.77 8.92 -13.94
N ILE A 36 -0.53 7.65 -14.23
CA ILE A 36 -0.69 7.04 -15.56
C ILE A 36 -1.66 5.89 -15.49
N CYS A 37 -2.37 5.64 -16.59
CA CYS A 37 -3.24 4.47 -16.77
C CYS A 37 -2.63 3.56 -17.83
N ALA A 38 -2.71 2.24 -17.62
CA ALA A 38 -2.20 1.24 -18.54
C ALA A 38 -3.17 0.07 -18.66
N ASP A 39 -3.39 -0.39 -19.89
CA ASP A 39 -4.00 -1.69 -20.14
C ASP A 39 -2.92 -2.76 -19.99
N MET A 40 -3.20 -3.79 -19.22
CA MET A 40 -2.24 -4.83 -18.87
C MET A 40 -2.80 -6.22 -19.17
N GLN A 41 -1.92 -7.17 -19.35
CA GLN A 41 -2.27 -8.59 -19.41
C GLN A 41 -1.44 -9.37 -18.39
N LEU A 42 -2.12 -10.03 -17.45
CA LEU A 42 -1.49 -10.92 -16.49
C LEU A 42 -2.10 -12.33 -16.68
N ASN A 43 -1.28 -13.33 -16.97
CA ASN A 43 -1.74 -14.70 -17.21
C ASN A 43 -2.83 -14.81 -18.28
N ASN A 44 -2.70 -14.05 -19.38
CA ASN A 44 -3.67 -13.96 -20.49
C ASN A 44 -5.05 -13.39 -20.11
N LYS A 45 -5.16 -12.68 -18.98
CA LYS A 45 -6.36 -11.99 -18.56
C LYS A 45 -6.15 -10.48 -18.62
N PRO A 46 -7.19 -9.69 -19.00
CA PRO A 46 -7.09 -8.25 -19.05
C PRO A 46 -7.13 -7.63 -17.65
N TYR A 47 -6.32 -6.60 -17.44
CA TYR A 47 -6.28 -5.75 -16.25
C TYR A 47 -6.15 -4.29 -16.65
N VAL A 48 -6.63 -3.42 -15.79
CA VAL A 48 -6.38 -1.98 -15.86
C VAL A 48 -5.49 -1.58 -14.69
N GLY A 49 -4.36 -0.98 -15.00
CA GLY A 49 -3.42 -0.44 -14.03
C GLY A 49 -3.53 1.08 -13.94
N VAL A 50 -3.40 1.61 -12.73
CA VAL A 50 -3.26 3.04 -12.42
C VAL A 50 -2.04 3.19 -11.53
N PHE A 51 -1.02 3.94 -11.97
CA PHE A 51 0.25 4.02 -11.26
C PHE A 51 0.71 5.46 -11.07
N ASN A 52 1.36 5.73 -9.96
CA ASN A 52 2.07 6.98 -9.70
C ASN A 52 3.55 6.80 -10.07
N GLU A 53 3.92 7.14 -11.29
CA GLU A 53 5.31 6.96 -11.73
C GLU A 53 6.29 7.95 -11.08
N ALA A 54 5.81 9.10 -10.59
CA ALA A 54 6.66 10.08 -9.92
C ALA A 54 7.25 9.56 -8.59
N ILE A 55 6.67 8.50 -8.01
CA ILE A 55 7.15 7.92 -6.76
C ILE A 55 8.63 7.46 -6.85
N MET A 56 9.07 7.09 -8.06
CA MET A 56 10.47 6.67 -8.31
C MET A 56 11.48 7.79 -8.12
N GLU A 57 11.06 9.05 -8.16
CA GLU A 57 11.90 10.25 -7.96
C GLU A 57 12.15 10.53 -6.47
N LEU A 58 11.44 9.84 -5.56
CA LEU A 58 11.61 10.01 -4.11
C LEU A 58 13.03 9.70 -3.66
N GLN A 59 13.59 10.60 -2.83
CA GLN A 59 14.87 10.39 -2.15
C GLN A 59 14.83 10.91 -0.71
N PRO A 60 15.41 10.20 0.23
CA PRO A 60 15.94 8.82 0.12
C PRO A 60 14.83 7.76 0.26
N LYS A 61 14.85 6.74 -0.59
CA LYS A 61 13.82 5.70 -0.68
C LYS A 61 13.64 4.90 0.62
N HIS A 62 14.73 4.63 1.35
CA HIS A 62 14.70 3.78 2.56
C HIS A 62 13.78 4.30 3.68
N ILE A 63 13.37 5.58 3.64
CA ILE A 63 12.41 6.14 4.60
C ILE A 63 11.03 5.47 4.43
N PHE A 64 10.68 5.10 3.21
CA PHE A 64 9.48 4.33 2.89
C PHE A 64 9.89 2.92 2.47
N GLY A 65 10.56 2.20 3.35
CA GLY A 65 11.20 0.91 3.05
C GLY A 65 10.27 -0.30 3.19
N TRP A 66 8.95 -0.12 3.29
CA TRP A 66 7.99 -1.21 3.39
C TRP A 66 6.98 -1.14 2.26
N TYR A 67 6.89 -2.21 1.49
CA TYR A 67 5.86 -2.41 0.48
C TYR A 67 4.61 -2.98 1.13
N LEU A 68 3.46 -2.35 0.87
CA LEU A 68 2.13 -2.81 1.29
C LEU A 68 1.30 -3.13 0.06
N SER A 69 0.77 -4.34 0.02
CA SER A 69 -0.24 -4.78 -0.95
C SER A 69 -1.55 -5.08 -0.23
N VAL A 70 -2.66 -4.50 -0.70
CA VAL A 70 -4.02 -4.79 -0.24
C VAL A 70 -4.80 -5.34 -1.41
N ILE A 71 -5.29 -6.56 -1.29
CA ILE A 71 -6.12 -7.23 -2.30
C ILE A 71 -7.57 -7.19 -1.83
N ILE A 72 -8.43 -6.59 -2.65
CA ILE A 72 -9.85 -6.42 -2.40
C ILE A 72 -10.61 -7.27 -3.41
N ASP A 73 -11.37 -8.25 -2.92
CA ASP A 73 -12.16 -9.15 -3.75
C ASP A 73 -13.53 -8.56 -4.05
N TYR A 74 -14.01 -8.75 -5.27
CA TYR A 74 -15.40 -8.46 -5.63
C TYR A 74 -16.03 -9.67 -6.34
N GLU A 75 -17.24 -10.02 -5.90
CA GLU A 75 -17.97 -11.18 -6.43
C GLU A 75 -18.63 -10.88 -7.77
N SER A 76 -19.21 -9.68 -7.91
CA SER A 76 -19.93 -9.24 -9.11
C SER A 76 -18.96 -8.76 -10.17
N LYS A 77 -18.77 -9.56 -11.21
CA LYS A 77 -17.86 -9.25 -12.30
C LYS A 77 -18.45 -9.55 -13.67
N ALA A 78 -18.09 -8.74 -14.64
CA ALA A 78 -18.37 -8.97 -16.05
C ALA A 78 -17.56 -10.17 -16.59
N ASN A 79 -17.88 -10.63 -17.78
CA ASN A 79 -17.21 -11.78 -18.41
C ASN A 79 -15.69 -11.58 -18.61
N ASN A 80 -15.24 -10.33 -18.68
CA ASN A 80 -13.81 -9.96 -18.76
C ASN A 80 -13.13 -9.86 -17.39
N GLY A 81 -13.81 -10.18 -16.28
CA GLY A 81 -13.27 -10.12 -14.92
C GLY A 81 -13.26 -8.74 -14.28
N MET A 82 -13.78 -7.70 -14.94
CA MET A 82 -13.89 -6.36 -14.39
C MET A 82 -15.12 -6.22 -13.49
N PRO A 83 -15.10 -5.33 -12.46
CA PRO A 83 -16.29 -5.07 -11.65
C PRO A 83 -17.40 -4.42 -12.48
N TYR A 84 -18.65 -4.65 -12.12
CA TYR A 84 -19.76 -3.88 -12.69
C TYR A 84 -19.70 -2.41 -12.24
N THR A 85 -20.34 -1.51 -12.98
CA THR A 85 -20.27 -0.05 -12.75
C THR A 85 -20.67 0.34 -11.33
N GLU A 86 -21.71 -0.30 -10.77
CA GLU A 86 -22.17 -0.02 -9.41
C GLU A 86 -21.14 -0.40 -8.33
N ASP A 87 -20.46 -1.53 -8.52
CA ASP A 87 -19.41 -2.00 -7.61
C ASP A 87 -18.13 -1.19 -7.79
N SER A 88 -17.86 -0.69 -9.01
CA SER A 88 -16.71 0.16 -9.29
C SER A 88 -16.72 1.45 -8.47
N ALA A 89 -17.88 2.11 -8.34
CA ALA A 89 -18.01 3.33 -7.54
C ALA A 89 -17.76 3.06 -6.05
N LYS A 90 -18.41 2.02 -5.48
CA LYS A 90 -18.22 1.61 -4.09
C LYS A 90 -16.75 1.18 -3.82
N MET A 91 -16.14 0.49 -4.78
CA MET A 91 -14.74 0.09 -4.71
C MET A 91 -13.84 1.31 -4.68
N GLN A 92 -14.11 2.32 -5.52
CA GLN A 92 -13.34 3.57 -5.52
C GLN A 92 -13.41 4.26 -4.16
N ASP A 93 -14.61 4.44 -3.61
CA ASP A 93 -14.81 5.06 -2.29
C ASP A 93 -14.05 4.31 -1.18
N PHE A 94 -14.07 2.99 -1.23
CA PHE A 94 -13.35 2.16 -0.26
C PHE A 94 -11.83 2.29 -0.42
N CYS A 95 -11.33 2.28 -1.64
CA CYS A 95 -9.91 2.51 -1.96
C CYS A 95 -9.43 3.88 -1.48
N ASP A 96 -10.22 4.93 -1.70
CA ASP A 96 -9.90 6.29 -1.28
C ASP A 96 -9.89 6.42 0.25
N CYS A 97 -10.83 5.74 0.91
CA CYS A 97 -10.86 5.67 2.38
C CYS A 97 -9.58 5.01 2.94
N ILE A 98 -9.19 3.86 2.38
CA ILE A 98 -7.95 3.18 2.80
C ILE A 98 -6.75 4.08 2.56
N SER A 99 -6.61 4.67 1.38
CA SER A 99 -5.47 5.53 1.02
C SER A 99 -5.34 6.73 1.97
N THR A 100 -6.46 7.41 2.24
CA THR A 100 -6.48 8.57 3.15
C THR A 100 -6.07 8.18 4.57
N LYS A 101 -6.54 7.05 5.06
CA LYS A 101 -6.22 6.58 6.42
C LYS A 101 -4.80 6.05 6.54
N LEU A 102 -4.26 5.42 5.50
CA LEU A 102 -2.87 4.98 5.46
C LEU A 102 -1.91 6.17 5.40
N ALA A 103 -2.25 7.22 4.65
CA ALA A 103 -1.47 8.45 4.62
C ALA A 103 -1.37 9.10 6.01
N ASN A 104 -2.44 9.06 6.80
CA ASN A 104 -2.53 9.52 8.18
C ASN A 104 -2.37 11.04 8.33
N ASP A 105 -1.27 11.62 7.88
CA ASP A 105 -0.97 13.05 7.92
C ASP A 105 -0.65 13.53 6.49
N PRO A 106 -1.37 14.52 5.94
CA PRO A 106 -1.09 15.04 4.59
C PRO A 106 0.27 15.73 4.45
N GLU A 107 0.80 16.35 5.52
CA GLU A 107 2.09 17.03 5.49
C GLU A 107 3.26 16.05 5.68
N HIS A 108 3.02 14.98 6.44
CA HIS A 108 4.00 13.94 6.74
C HIS A 108 3.38 12.56 6.52
N PRO A 109 3.11 12.18 5.27
CA PRO A 109 2.36 10.97 5.00
C PRO A 109 3.12 9.72 5.43
N ASN A 110 2.37 8.78 6.02
CA ASN A 110 2.90 7.47 6.37
C ASN A 110 2.91 6.51 5.18
N ALA A 111 2.11 6.78 4.15
CA ALA A 111 1.99 5.95 2.96
C ALA A 111 2.08 6.78 1.68
N LEU A 112 2.81 6.29 0.71
CA LEU A 112 2.91 6.83 -0.64
C LEU A 112 2.27 5.85 -1.62
N PHE A 113 1.29 6.30 -2.37
CA PHE A 113 0.59 5.48 -3.35
C PHE A 113 1.51 5.12 -4.51
N LEU A 114 1.71 3.82 -4.74
CA LEU A 114 2.41 3.29 -5.90
C LEU A 114 1.47 3.05 -7.06
N GLY A 115 0.35 2.36 -6.80
CA GLY A 115 -0.57 2.03 -7.87
C GLY A 115 -1.74 1.15 -7.46
N ARG A 116 -2.59 0.90 -8.44
CA ARG A 116 -3.74 0.00 -8.35
C ARG A 116 -3.86 -0.80 -9.64
N VAL A 117 -4.12 -2.10 -9.51
CA VAL A 117 -4.38 -3.00 -10.64
C VAL A 117 -5.73 -3.67 -10.41
N THR A 118 -6.63 -3.59 -11.40
CA THR A 118 -7.99 -4.14 -11.33
C THR A 118 -8.22 -5.12 -12.47
N GLY A 119 -8.72 -6.30 -12.17
CA GLY A 119 -9.06 -7.35 -13.13
C GLY A 119 -9.29 -8.69 -12.42
N ASP A 120 -9.79 -9.66 -13.15
CA ASP A 120 -9.99 -11.06 -12.71
C ASP A 120 -10.74 -11.25 -11.38
N GLY A 121 -11.59 -10.30 -10.98
CA GLY A 121 -12.40 -10.40 -9.77
C GLY A 121 -11.75 -9.79 -8.52
N TYR A 122 -10.64 -9.08 -8.65
CA TYR A 122 -10.01 -8.36 -7.55
C TYR A 122 -9.43 -7.00 -7.97
N THR A 123 -9.23 -6.16 -6.99
CA THR A 123 -8.42 -4.94 -7.09
C THR A 123 -7.26 -5.06 -6.12
N GLN A 124 -6.03 -4.94 -6.61
CA GLN A 124 -4.84 -4.85 -5.80
C GLN A 124 -4.39 -3.40 -5.71
N MET A 125 -4.27 -2.89 -4.49
CA MET A 125 -3.73 -1.56 -4.20
C MET A 125 -2.36 -1.68 -3.55
N MET A 126 -1.47 -0.75 -3.88
CA MET A 126 -0.06 -0.83 -3.51
C MET A 126 0.46 0.51 -3.00
N TRP A 127 1.25 0.46 -1.91
CA TRP A 127 1.88 1.63 -1.31
C TRP A 127 3.29 1.31 -0.81
N TYR A 128 4.08 2.36 -0.67
CA TYR A 128 5.27 2.34 0.17
C TYR A 128 4.99 3.03 1.49
N ILE A 129 5.39 2.39 2.59
CA ILE A 129 5.03 2.74 3.97
C ILE A 129 6.30 3.14 4.73
N ASN A 130 6.20 4.24 5.49
CA ASN A 130 7.25 4.70 6.41
C ASN A 130 7.23 3.89 7.71
N ASN A 131 6.12 3.94 8.44
CA ASN A 131 5.93 3.19 9.68
C ASN A 131 4.91 2.06 9.49
N PRO A 132 5.37 0.80 9.41
CA PRO A 132 4.51 -0.35 9.18
C PRO A 132 3.53 -0.63 10.32
N GLU A 133 3.84 -0.24 11.56
CA GLU A 133 2.93 -0.44 12.71
C GLU A 133 1.67 0.40 12.58
N ILE A 134 1.77 1.65 12.09
CA ILE A 134 0.62 2.53 11.86
C ILE A 134 -0.32 1.88 10.82
N ALA A 135 0.23 1.45 9.69
CA ALA A 135 -0.53 0.81 8.62
C ALA A 135 -1.17 -0.51 9.09
N ASN A 136 -0.41 -1.37 9.76
CA ASN A 136 -0.90 -2.63 10.29
C ASN A 136 -2.03 -2.44 11.31
N ASN A 137 -1.85 -1.52 12.26
CA ASN A 137 -2.87 -1.26 13.29
C ASN A 137 -4.18 -0.78 12.67
N TYR A 138 -4.11 0.10 11.68
CA TYR A 138 -5.30 0.55 10.96
C TYR A 138 -6.00 -0.60 10.23
N LEU A 139 -5.28 -1.36 9.39
CA LEU A 139 -5.88 -2.45 8.61
C LEU A 139 -6.43 -3.57 9.50
N GLN A 140 -5.72 -3.92 10.58
CA GLN A 140 -6.22 -4.89 11.57
C GLN A 140 -7.47 -4.38 12.30
N SER A 141 -7.55 -3.09 12.62
CA SER A 141 -8.75 -2.51 13.23
C SER A 141 -9.94 -2.56 12.29
N LEU A 142 -9.71 -2.30 10.99
CA LEU A 142 -10.73 -2.39 9.96
C LEU A 142 -11.26 -3.83 9.82
N ILE A 143 -10.39 -4.82 9.77
CA ILE A 143 -10.76 -6.25 9.75
C ILE A 143 -11.59 -6.62 10.99
N LYS A 144 -11.15 -6.20 12.18
CA LYS A 144 -11.85 -6.51 13.44
C LYS A 144 -13.23 -5.86 13.54
N SER A 145 -13.39 -4.66 12.99
CA SER A 145 -14.68 -3.96 13.00
C SER A 145 -15.71 -4.62 12.09
N ASN A 146 -15.27 -5.39 11.11
CA ASN A 146 -16.08 -6.01 10.06
C ASN A 146 -17.03 -5.00 9.35
N SER A 147 -16.60 -3.73 9.28
CA SER A 147 -17.37 -2.63 8.68
C SER A 147 -16.73 -2.14 7.38
N TYR A 148 -16.64 -3.04 6.41
CA TYR A 148 -16.11 -2.77 5.08
C TYR A 148 -17.00 -3.41 4.01
N PRO A 149 -17.13 -2.77 2.83
CA PRO A 149 -18.07 -3.22 1.80
C PRO A 149 -17.57 -4.42 1.00
N PHE A 150 -16.27 -4.72 1.04
CA PHE A 150 -15.62 -5.78 0.27
C PHE A 150 -14.66 -6.56 1.14
N HIS A 151 -14.61 -7.87 0.93
CA HIS A 151 -13.57 -8.70 1.52
C HIS A 151 -12.21 -8.23 1.05
N PHE A 152 -11.25 -8.13 1.98
CA PHE A 152 -9.87 -7.79 1.64
C PHE A 152 -8.88 -8.56 2.52
N ASN A 153 -7.70 -8.73 1.99
CA ASN A 153 -6.52 -9.16 2.75
C ASN A 153 -5.34 -8.23 2.42
N PHE A 154 -4.30 -8.29 3.23
CA PHE A 154 -3.11 -7.50 2.99
C PHE A 154 -1.84 -8.22 3.38
N GLU A 155 -0.76 -7.85 2.72
CA GLU A 155 0.60 -8.29 3.02
C GLU A 155 1.54 -7.09 3.05
N MET A 156 2.49 -7.10 3.97
CA MET A 156 3.51 -6.07 4.11
C MET A 156 4.88 -6.72 4.17
N THR A 157 5.78 -6.29 3.29
CA THR A 157 7.15 -6.81 3.19
C THR A 157 8.16 -5.68 3.20
N GLN A 158 9.33 -5.91 3.75
CA GLN A 158 10.41 -4.94 3.65
C GLN A 158 10.98 -4.94 2.23
N ASP A 159 11.00 -3.77 1.59
CA ASP A 159 11.52 -3.56 0.24
C ASP A 159 12.26 -2.21 0.17
N ILE A 160 13.45 -2.16 0.74
CA ILE A 160 14.28 -0.96 0.84
C ILE A 160 14.75 -0.49 -0.55
N GLU A 161 14.97 -1.42 -1.46
CA GLU A 161 15.44 -1.16 -2.82
C GLU A 161 14.29 -0.85 -3.80
N TRP A 162 13.04 -0.95 -3.36
CA TRP A 162 11.85 -0.68 -4.16
C TRP A 162 11.70 -1.59 -5.39
N ASN A 163 12.03 -2.88 -5.22
CA ASN A 163 11.95 -3.88 -6.29
C ASN A 163 10.52 -4.05 -6.81
N GLU A 164 9.52 -4.00 -5.91
CA GLU A 164 8.12 -4.09 -6.30
C GLU A 164 7.68 -2.90 -7.16
N ALA A 165 8.15 -1.68 -6.87
CA ALA A 165 7.87 -0.52 -7.71
C ALA A 165 8.48 -0.68 -9.11
N HIS A 166 9.72 -1.17 -9.20
CA HIS A 166 10.35 -1.48 -10.48
C HIS A 166 9.56 -2.53 -11.25
N PHE A 167 9.16 -3.62 -10.58
CA PHE A 167 8.35 -4.66 -11.21
C PHE A 167 7.08 -4.07 -11.84
N TRP A 168 6.27 -3.34 -11.08
CA TRP A 168 4.99 -2.83 -11.56
C TRP A 168 5.13 -1.74 -12.62
N LEU A 169 6.10 -0.84 -12.47
CA LEU A 169 6.28 0.28 -13.40
C LEU A 169 6.98 -0.13 -14.70
N ASP A 170 7.79 -1.19 -14.69
CA ASP A 170 8.44 -1.71 -15.89
C ASP A 170 7.51 -2.60 -16.74
N HIS A 171 6.49 -3.23 -16.14
CA HIS A 171 5.53 -4.12 -16.81
C HIS A 171 4.23 -3.43 -17.27
N LYS A 172 4.14 -2.12 -17.20
CA LYS A 172 2.98 -1.29 -17.64
C LYS A 172 2.81 -1.13 -19.16
N LYS A 173 3.37 -2.04 -19.95
CA LYS A 173 3.31 -1.98 -21.43
C LYS A 173 2.07 -2.64 -21.98
#